data_8a5000d9e65777fc850a1eaec8ae9f18
#
_entry.id   8a5000d9e65777fc850a1eaec8ae9f18
#
_cell.length_a   1.000
_cell.length_b   1.000
_cell.length_c   1.000
_cell.angle_alpha   90.00
_cell.angle_beta   90.00
_cell.angle_gamma   90.00
#
_symmetry.space_group_name_H-M   'P 1'
#
loop_
_entity.id
_entity.type
_entity.pdbx_description
1 polymer ?
#
loop_
_entity_poly.entity_id
_entity_poly.type
_entity_poly.pdbx_seq_one_letter_code
_entity_poly.pdbx_strand_id
1 'polypeptide(L)'
;MDKDKQQLSVEVARLYYQSDYSQQEIANKLNISRPTISRLLKYAKEKGFVQISIADPFADLDNVGNLLKEKYNLLEAHVVFSPVPEYATITEYISKYAAEYMEKTVKNGDIVGVSWGMTMYEIARKIVPQHVKGVEVVQLKGGISHSSVNTYANETIALFADAFQTTPRNLPLPVIFDNAVTKELVEQDRHIHHIIEMGKQANIAIFTVGTVRDEALLFRLGYFDKDETSLLKKQSVGDICSRFFDGDGNISSEEINQRTIGIELEELKLKKRSILVAGGNRKIKAIDGALRGGYANVLIIDQHTAKELLYYKKG
;
A
#
# COMPACT_ATOMS: atom_id res chain seq x y z
N MET A 1 -26.41 5.16 27.44
CA MET A 1 -27.11 5.39 26.15
C MET A 1 -26.36 4.85 24.93
N ASP A 2 -25.09 5.20 24.71
CA ASP A 2 -24.39 4.69 23.50
C ASP A 2 -23.99 3.21 23.64
N LYS A 3 -23.56 2.78 24.82
CA LYS A 3 -23.15 1.39 25.10
C LYS A 3 -24.34 0.40 25.00
N ASP A 4 -25.50 0.77 25.45
CA ASP A 4 -26.72 -0.05 25.37
C ASP A 4 -27.17 -0.21 23.90
N LYS A 5 -27.06 0.86 23.09
CA LYS A 5 -27.35 0.80 21.66
C LYS A 5 -26.36 -0.09 20.92
N GLN A 6 -25.07 -0.05 21.29
CA GLN A 6 -24.06 -0.91 20.72
C GLN A 6 -24.33 -2.39 21.04
N GLN A 7 -24.61 -2.71 22.30
CA GLN A 7 -24.93 -4.06 22.72
C GLN A 7 -26.18 -4.62 22.00
N LEU A 8 -27.24 -3.81 21.96
CA LEU A 8 -28.48 -4.19 21.28
C LEU A 8 -28.27 -4.38 19.76
N SER A 9 -27.44 -3.54 19.14
CA SER A 9 -27.14 -3.68 17.71
C SER A 9 -26.34 -4.95 17.39
N VAL A 10 -25.42 -5.37 18.27
CA VAL A 10 -24.68 -6.64 18.15
C VAL A 10 -25.63 -7.83 18.36
N GLU A 11 -26.53 -7.78 19.34
CA GLU A 11 -27.53 -8.84 19.58
C GLU A 11 -28.46 -9.02 18.37
N VAL A 12 -29.00 -7.93 17.86
CA VAL A 12 -29.84 -7.91 16.65
C VAL A 12 -29.08 -8.47 15.44
N ALA A 13 -27.81 -8.09 15.29
CA ALA A 13 -26.97 -8.59 14.21
C ALA A 13 -26.73 -10.12 14.32
N ARG A 14 -26.47 -10.64 15.50
CA ARG A 14 -26.34 -12.10 15.72
C ARG A 14 -27.62 -12.86 15.37
N LEU A 15 -28.75 -12.37 15.83
CA LEU A 15 -30.04 -13.00 15.51
C LEU A 15 -30.29 -13.02 13.99
N TYR A 16 -29.96 -11.93 13.30
CA TYR A 16 -30.20 -11.80 11.87
C TYR A 16 -29.21 -12.61 11.02
N TYR A 17 -27.88 -12.48 11.29
CA TYR A 17 -26.84 -13.04 10.43
C TYR A 17 -26.32 -14.41 10.85
N GLN A 18 -26.50 -14.81 12.12
CA GLN A 18 -26.01 -16.11 12.62
C GLN A 18 -27.15 -17.09 12.92
N SER A 19 -28.33 -16.57 13.25
CA SER A 19 -29.48 -17.43 13.63
C SER A 19 -30.60 -17.36 12.60
N ASP A 20 -30.44 -16.69 11.48
CA ASP A 20 -31.37 -16.60 10.35
C ASP A 20 -32.79 -16.08 10.68
N TYR A 21 -32.91 -15.31 11.78
CA TYR A 21 -34.18 -14.66 12.12
C TYR A 21 -34.46 -13.51 11.14
N SER A 22 -35.70 -13.43 10.65
CA SER A 22 -36.16 -12.25 9.92
C SER A 22 -36.26 -11.01 10.82
N GLN A 23 -36.21 -9.84 10.23
CA GLN A 23 -36.35 -8.58 10.99
C GLN A 23 -37.69 -8.53 11.76
N GLN A 24 -38.75 -9.17 11.28
CA GLN A 24 -40.05 -9.20 11.94
C GLN A 24 -40.02 -10.12 13.16
N GLU A 25 -39.40 -11.28 13.06
CA GLU A 25 -39.25 -12.21 14.20
C GLU A 25 -38.38 -11.60 15.30
N ILE A 26 -37.30 -10.91 14.94
CA ILE A 26 -36.45 -10.18 15.88
C ILE A 26 -37.24 -9.05 16.57
N ALA A 27 -38.05 -8.31 15.81
CA ALA A 27 -38.92 -7.25 16.34
C ALA A 27 -39.89 -7.80 17.39
N ASN A 28 -40.53 -8.94 17.11
CA ASN A 28 -41.44 -9.62 18.02
C ASN A 28 -40.68 -10.13 19.26
N LYS A 29 -39.53 -10.78 19.07
CA LYS A 29 -38.74 -11.39 20.16
C LYS A 29 -38.17 -10.35 21.14
N LEU A 30 -37.73 -9.19 20.64
CA LEU A 30 -37.15 -8.13 21.45
C LEU A 30 -38.17 -7.05 21.86
N ASN A 31 -39.42 -7.17 21.43
CA ASN A 31 -40.51 -6.22 21.66
C ASN A 31 -40.14 -4.78 21.21
N ILE A 32 -39.53 -4.65 20.05
CA ILE A 32 -39.16 -3.37 19.40
C ILE A 32 -39.66 -3.35 17.96
N SER A 33 -39.83 -2.14 17.41
CA SER A 33 -40.40 -2.01 16.06
C SER A 33 -39.42 -2.50 14.97
N ARG A 34 -39.95 -3.10 13.88
CA ARG A 34 -39.16 -3.53 12.72
C ARG A 34 -38.28 -2.41 12.12
N PRO A 35 -38.76 -1.13 12.01
CA PRO A 35 -37.88 -0.04 11.59
C PRO A 35 -36.70 0.19 12.52
N THR A 36 -36.87 -0.06 13.81
CA THR A 36 -35.76 0.03 14.80
C THR A 36 -34.74 -1.09 14.56
N ILE A 37 -35.18 -2.33 14.31
CA ILE A 37 -34.29 -3.44 13.93
C ILE A 37 -33.47 -3.08 12.69
N SER A 38 -34.12 -2.56 11.63
CA SER A 38 -33.41 -2.14 10.41
C SER A 38 -32.32 -1.09 10.67
N ARG A 39 -32.62 -0.09 11.54
CA ARG A 39 -31.62 0.93 11.93
C ARG A 39 -30.48 0.36 12.77
N LEU A 40 -30.76 -0.59 13.66
CA LEU A 40 -29.72 -1.26 14.45
C LEU A 40 -28.80 -2.12 13.58
N LEU A 41 -29.34 -2.84 12.59
CA LEU A 41 -28.53 -3.59 11.60
C LEU A 41 -27.66 -2.66 10.76
N LYS A 42 -28.20 -1.54 10.30
CA LYS A 42 -27.41 -0.52 9.59
C LYS A 42 -26.31 0.03 10.47
N TYR A 43 -26.62 0.40 11.71
CA TYR A 43 -25.65 0.88 12.69
C TYR A 43 -24.54 -0.15 12.97
N ALA A 44 -24.89 -1.44 13.09
CA ALA A 44 -23.91 -2.51 13.30
C ALA A 44 -22.93 -2.63 12.12
N LYS A 45 -23.38 -2.43 10.88
CA LYS A 45 -22.52 -2.37 9.68
C LYS A 45 -21.63 -1.12 9.68
N GLU A 46 -22.21 0.05 9.92
CA GLU A 46 -21.49 1.33 9.94
C GLU A 46 -20.40 1.38 11.03
N LYS A 47 -20.62 0.69 12.16
CA LYS A 47 -19.65 0.58 13.27
C LYS A 47 -18.67 -0.59 13.12
N GLY A 48 -18.77 -1.38 12.03
CA GLY A 48 -17.88 -2.51 11.79
C GLY A 48 -18.15 -3.74 12.67
N PHE A 49 -19.26 -3.77 13.44
CA PHE A 49 -19.66 -4.96 14.24
C PHE A 49 -20.12 -6.11 13.35
N VAL A 50 -20.54 -5.81 12.13
CA VAL A 50 -20.90 -6.77 11.08
C VAL A 50 -20.02 -6.54 9.87
N GLN A 51 -19.24 -7.55 9.53
CA GLN A 51 -18.47 -7.62 8.30
C GLN A 51 -19.07 -8.71 7.42
N ILE A 52 -19.57 -8.35 6.24
CA ILE A 52 -20.15 -9.30 5.28
C ILE A 52 -19.14 -9.49 4.16
N SER A 53 -18.71 -10.73 3.94
CA SER A 53 -17.90 -11.12 2.79
C SER A 53 -18.76 -12.02 1.89
N ILE A 54 -18.90 -11.64 0.62
CA ILE A 54 -19.53 -12.47 -0.40
C ILE A 54 -18.42 -13.11 -1.21
N ALA A 55 -18.22 -14.43 -1.05
CA ALA A 55 -17.38 -15.17 -1.97
C ALA A 55 -18.12 -15.28 -3.30
N ASP A 56 -17.65 -14.57 -4.33
CA ASP A 56 -18.16 -14.71 -5.68
C ASP A 56 -17.47 -15.91 -6.34
N PRO A 57 -18.15 -17.06 -6.50
CA PRO A 57 -17.55 -18.24 -7.13
C PRO A 57 -17.30 -18.05 -8.62
N PHE A 58 -17.80 -16.95 -9.23
CA PHE A 58 -17.57 -16.60 -10.62
C PHE A 58 -16.43 -15.59 -10.81
N ALA A 59 -15.86 -15.06 -9.72
CA ALA A 59 -14.66 -14.23 -9.80
C ALA A 59 -13.44 -15.14 -10.00
N ASP A 60 -13.07 -15.37 -11.24
CA ASP A 60 -11.83 -16.09 -11.61
C ASP A 60 -10.62 -15.17 -11.39
N LEU A 61 -10.30 -14.94 -10.10
CA LEU A 61 -9.20 -14.05 -9.69
C LEU A 61 -7.84 -14.60 -10.13
N ASP A 62 -7.69 -15.91 -10.13
CA ASP A 62 -6.45 -16.58 -10.54
C ASP A 62 -6.19 -16.40 -12.03
N ASN A 63 -7.24 -16.50 -12.86
CA ASN A 63 -7.11 -16.25 -14.29
C ASN A 63 -6.75 -14.79 -14.59
N VAL A 64 -7.40 -13.83 -13.92
CA VAL A 64 -7.04 -12.41 -14.02
C VAL A 64 -5.59 -12.18 -13.61
N GLY A 65 -5.14 -12.82 -12.54
CA GLY A 65 -3.75 -12.79 -12.08
C GLY A 65 -2.78 -13.36 -13.14
N ASN A 66 -3.09 -14.50 -13.74
CA ASN A 66 -2.28 -15.10 -14.79
C ASN A 66 -2.19 -14.19 -16.03
N LEU A 67 -3.29 -13.59 -16.46
CA LEU A 67 -3.30 -12.63 -17.58
C LEU A 67 -2.45 -11.39 -17.29
N LEU A 68 -2.49 -10.84 -16.06
CA LEU A 68 -1.62 -9.74 -15.66
C LEU A 68 -0.15 -10.16 -15.61
N LYS A 69 0.13 -11.35 -15.09
CA LYS A 69 1.47 -11.93 -15.06
C LYS A 69 2.07 -12.03 -16.48
N GLU A 70 1.30 -12.50 -17.43
CA GLU A 70 1.71 -12.57 -18.84
C GLU A 70 1.87 -11.18 -19.46
N LYS A 71 0.88 -10.29 -19.27
CA LYS A 71 0.90 -8.93 -19.84
C LYS A 71 2.14 -8.13 -19.44
N TYR A 72 2.58 -8.24 -18.18
CA TYR A 72 3.67 -7.45 -17.63
C TYR A 72 4.93 -8.26 -17.31
N ASN A 73 4.98 -9.53 -17.70
CA ASN A 73 6.10 -10.44 -17.45
C ASN A 73 6.50 -10.52 -15.96
N LEU A 74 5.50 -10.71 -15.08
CA LEU A 74 5.70 -10.78 -13.64
C LEU A 74 6.09 -12.19 -13.17
N LEU A 75 6.77 -12.28 -12.03
CA LEU A 75 6.99 -13.53 -11.32
C LEU A 75 5.67 -14.04 -10.72
N GLU A 76 4.93 -13.13 -10.07
CA GLU A 76 3.65 -13.41 -9.42
C GLU A 76 2.68 -12.22 -9.57
N ALA A 77 1.40 -12.52 -9.73
CA ALA A 77 0.33 -11.51 -9.68
C ALA A 77 -0.82 -12.04 -8.83
N HIS A 78 -1.06 -11.38 -7.70
CA HIS A 78 -2.10 -11.75 -6.74
C HIS A 78 -3.26 -10.77 -6.82
N VAL A 79 -4.40 -11.26 -7.31
CA VAL A 79 -5.63 -10.47 -7.38
C VAL A 79 -6.46 -10.75 -6.15
N VAL A 80 -6.69 -9.71 -5.36
CA VAL A 80 -7.37 -9.78 -4.07
C VAL A 80 -8.82 -9.40 -4.23
N PHE A 81 -9.72 -10.21 -3.66
CA PHE A 81 -11.12 -9.87 -3.59
C PHE A 81 -11.36 -8.60 -2.76
N SER A 82 -12.15 -7.67 -3.28
CA SER A 82 -12.68 -6.53 -2.54
C SER A 82 -14.18 -6.42 -2.79
N PRO A 83 -15.03 -6.35 -1.76
CA PRO A 83 -16.49 -6.37 -1.93
C PRO A 83 -17.02 -5.15 -2.70
N VAL A 84 -16.33 -4.02 -2.61
CA VAL A 84 -16.70 -2.76 -3.28
C VAL A 84 -15.46 -2.04 -3.81
N PRO A 85 -15.58 -1.23 -4.89
CA PRO A 85 -14.46 -0.51 -5.49
C PRO A 85 -14.08 0.78 -4.74
N GLU A 86 -14.39 0.89 -3.45
CA GLU A 86 -14.04 2.03 -2.62
C GLU A 86 -12.58 1.92 -2.16
N TYR A 87 -11.84 3.03 -2.29
CA TYR A 87 -10.40 3.04 -2.02
C TYR A 87 -10.03 2.57 -0.61
N ALA A 88 -10.81 2.95 0.40
CA ALA A 88 -10.57 2.53 1.78
C ALA A 88 -10.72 1.02 1.94
N THR A 89 -11.80 0.44 1.39
CA THR A 89 -12.06 -1.00 1.41
C THR A 89 -10.99 -1.76 0.61
N ILE A 90 -10.67 -1.29 -0.61
CA ILE A 90 -9.59 -1.88 -1.41
C ILE A 90 -8.28 -1.90 -0.61
N THR A 91 -7.90 -0.76 0.01
CA THR A 91 -6.66 -0.66 0.78
C THR A 91 -6.67 -1.65 1.96
N GLU A 92 -7.78 -1.81 2.64
CA GLU A 92 -7.93 -2.78 3.74
C GLU A 92 -7.63 -4.22 3.29
N TYR A 93 -8.27 -4.66 2.18
CA TYR A 93 -8.15 -6.02 1.70
C TYR A 93 -6.77 -6.32 1.10
N ILE A 94 -6.24 -5.45 0.24
CA ILE A 94 -4.89 -5.65 -0.33
C ILE A 94 -3.79 -5.57 0.75
N SER A 95 -3.95 -4.72 1.76
CA SER A 95 -2.99 -4.62 2.86
C SER A 95 -2.99 -5.87 3.75
N LYS A 96 -4.16 -6.46 4.00
CA LYS A 96 -4.26 -7.73 4.72
C LYS A 96 -3.56 -8.86 3.96
N TYR A 97 -3.85 -8.99 2.67
CA TYR A 97 -3.22 -10.00 1.83
C TYR A 97 -1.70 -9.81 1.74
N ALA A 98 -1.25 -8.55 1.57
CA ALA A 98 0.17 -8.22 1.50
C ALA A 98 0.90 -8.55 2.82
N ALA A 99 0.29 -8.32 3.98
CA ALA A 99 0.83 -8.72 5.27
C ALA A 99 1.01 -10.25 5.34
N GLU A 100 -0.02 -11.03 5.04
CA GLU A 100 0.05 -12.50 4.99
C GLU A 100 1.06 -13.01 3.95
N TYR A 101 1.22 -12.31 2.82
CA TYR A 101 2.21 -12.63 1.81
C TYR A 101 3.64 -12.42 2.33
N MET A 102 3.90 -11.30 3.02
CA MET A 102 5.20 -11.03 3.65
C MET A 102 5.55 -12.06 4.72
N GLU A 103 4.61 -12.46 5.56
CA GLU A 103 4.78 -13.49 6.59
C GLU A 103 5.23 -14.85 6.01
N LYS A 104 4.67 -15.22 4.85
CA LYS A 104 5.02 -16.47 4.14
C LYS A 104 6.34 -16.36 3.35
N THR A 105 6.68 -15.16 2.92
CA THR A 105 7.79 -14.91 1.97
C THR A 105 9.11 -14.69 2.64
N VAL A 106 9.15 -13.90 3.74
CA VAL A 106 10.39 -13.55 4.45
C VAL A 106 10.96 -14.77 5.16
N LYS A 107 12.27 -15.00 4.96
CA LYS A 107 13.03 -16.12 5.52
C LYS A 107 14.22 -15.63 6.32
N ASN A 108 14.83 -16.53 7.06
CA ASN A 108 16.04 -16.25 7.81
C ASN A 108 17.12 -15.63 6.92
N GLY A 109 17.72 -14.54 7.37
CA GLY A 109 18.80 -13.85 6.69
C GLY A 109 18.37 -12.92 5.54
N ASP A 110 17.06 -12.75 5.29
CA ASP A 110 16.59 -11.81 4.26
C ASP A 110 16.80 -10.36 4.68
N ILE A 111 17.04 -9.50 3.70
CA ILE A 111 17.04 -8.05 3.85
C ILE A 111 15.77 -7.52 3.18
N VAL A 112 14.90 -6.92 3.98
CA VAL A 112 13.60 -6.39 3.54
C VAL A 112 13.68 -4.86 3.44
N GLY A 113 13.65 -4.36 2.22
CA GLY A 113 13.53 -2.94 1.93
C GLY A 113 12.08 -2.50 1.96
N VAL A 114 11.78 -1.48 2.75
CA VAL A 114 10.41 -0.99 2.98
C VAL A 114 10.28 0.47 2.57
N SER A 115 9.32 0.76 1.73
CA SER A 115 8.90 2.15 1.46
C SER A 115 7.89 2.61 2.52
N TRP A 116 7.41 3.84 2.45
CA TRP A 116 6.40 4.36 3.38
C TRP A 116 5.24 5.05 2.66
N GLY A 117 4.19 5.35 3.43
CA GLY A 117 2.94 5.94 3.01
C GLY A 117 1.75 5.15 3.56
N MET A 118 0.53 5.65 3.38
CA MET A 118 -0.67 5.09 4.00
C MET A 118 -0.85 3.58 3.71
N THR A 119 -0.69 3.15 2.46
CA THR A 119 -0.82 1.71 2.11
C THR A 119 0.22 0.86 2.84
N MET A 120 1.47 1.34 2.91
CA MET A 120 2.56 0.64 3.59
C MET A 120 2.33 0.56 5.10
N TYR A 121 1.83 1.64 5.70
CA TYR A 121 1.46 1.67 7.11
C TYR A 121 0.30 0.70 7.42
N GLU A 122 -0.71 0.64 6.55
CA GLU A 122 -1.81 -0.33 6.71
C GLU A 122 -1.36 -1.79 6.58
N ILE A 123 -0.35 -2.09 5.75
CA ILE A 123 0.29 -3.42 5.69
C ILE A 123 1.02 -3.69 7.00
N ALA A 124 1.89 -2.77 7.42
CA ALA A 124 2.73 -2.91 8.61
C ALA A 124 1.91 -3.22 9.87
N ARG A 125 0.76 -2.57 10.04
CA ARG A 125 -0.15 -2.81 11.17
C ARG A 125 -0.80 -4.20 11.20
N LYS A 126 -0.74 -4.94 10.10
CA LYS A 126 -1.41 -6.23 9.96
C LYS A 126 -0.45 -7.42 9.98
N ILE A 127 0.85 -7.18 9.82
CA ILE A 127 1.85 -8.25 9.92
C ILE A 127 1.93 -8.71 11.37
N VAL A 128 1.78 -10.03 11.58
CA VAL A 128 1.94 -10.62 12.91
C VAL A 128 3.39 -11.03 13.16
N PRO A 129 3.86 -11.05 14.42
CA PRO A 129 5.24 -11.42 14.76
C PRO A 129 5.65 -12.77 14.16
N GLN A 130 6.79 -12.81 13.49
CA GLN A 130 7.34 -13.97 12.82
C GLN A 130 8.54 -14.54 13.56
N HIS A 131 8.72 -15.86 13.55
CA HIS A 131 9.86 -16.55 14.13
C HIS A 131 10.99 -16.74 13.10
N VAL A 132 11.52 -15.63 12.58
CA VAL A 132 12.67 -15.62 11.64
C VAL A 132 13.90 -15.04 12.33
N LYS A 133 15.10 -15.41 11.86
CA LYS A 133 16.37 -15.00 12.44
C LYS A 133 17.25 -14.30 11.42
N GLY A 134 17.98 -13.26 11.87
CA GLY A 134 18.93 -12.55 11.02
C GLY A 134 18.29 -11.76 9.90
N VAL A 135 17.01 -11.43 10.02
CA VAL A 135 16.33 -10.53 9.08
C VAL A 135 16.74 -9.09 9.37
N GLU A 136 17.06 -8.34 8.33
CA GLU A 136 17.27 -6.90 8.40
C GLU A 136 16.08 -6.18 7.75
N VAL A 137 15.63 -5.08 8.35
CA VAL A 137 14.56 -4.23 7.78
C VAL A 137 15.11 -2.83 7.55
N VAL A 138 15.13 -2.38 6.29
CA VAL A 138 15.75 -1.12 5.88
C VAL A 138 14.76 -0.22 5.16
N GLN A 139 14.81 1.06 5.47
CA GLN A 139 14.01 2.08 4.82
C GLN A 139 14.58 2.41 3.43
N LEU A 140 13.76 2.34 2.39
CA LEU A 140 14.19 2.52 0.99
C LEU A 140 14.32 3.97 0.55
N LYS A 141 13.75 4.92 1.28
CA LYS A 141 13.81 6.36 0.96
C LYS A 141 13.75 7.20 2.22
N GLY A 142 14.23 8.42 2.16
CA GLY A 142 14.10 9.39 3.26
C GLY A 142 12.65 9.55 3.72
N GLY A 143 12.41 9.94 4.96
CA GLY A 143 11.07 9.98 5.54
C GLY A 143 10.77 11.22 6.38
N ILE A 144 11.70 12.16 6.50
CA ILE A 144 11.52 13.38 7.31
C ILE A 144 10.92 14.48 6.45
N SER A 145 9.92 15.19 6.99
CA SER A 145 9.30 16.36 6.38
C SER A 145 9.03 17.42 7.43
N HIS A 146 9.08 18.68 7.02
CA HIS A 146 8.65 19.84 7.83
C HIS A 146 7.13 20.01 7.85
N SER A 147 6.42 19.32 6.98
CA SER A 147 4.97 19.38 6.90
C SER A 147 4.31 18.80 8.15
N SER A 148 3.16 19.35 8.55
CA SER A 148 2.29 18.74 9.56
C SER A 148 1.62 17.44 9.10
N VAL A 149 1.79 17.07 7.83
CA VAL A 149 1.25 15.84 7.24
C VAL A 149 2.12 14.65 7.67
N ASN A 150 1.52 13.67 8.34
CA ASN A 150 2.24 12.48 8.74
C ASN A 150 2.58 11.60 7.52
N THR A 151 3.84 11.22 7.37
CA THR A 151 4.32 10.29 6.34
C THR A 151 4.13 8.83 6.76
N TYR A 152 3.99 8.57 8.06
CA TYR A 152 4.04 7.25 8.70
C TYR A 152 5.34 6.49 8.43
N ALA A 153 6.43 7.20 8.10
CA ALA A 153 7.69 6.57 7.71
C ALA A 153 8.32 5.79 8.88
N ASN A 154 8.42 6.42 10.05
CA ASN A 154 9.02 5.81 11.24
C ASN A 154 8.12 4.70 11.79
N GLU A 155 6.82 4.91 11.86
CA GLU A 155 5.87 3.93 12.36
C GLU A 155 5.84 2.69 11.45
N THR A 156 5.89 2.88 10.13
CA THR A 156 5.90 1.77 9.17
C THR A 156 7.11 0.88 9.36
N ILE A 157 8.31 1.47 9.37
CA ILE A 157 9.53 0.66 9.48
C ILE A 157 9.67 0.01 10.86
N ALA A 158 9.23 0.68 11.93
CA ALA A 158 9.24 0.12 13.28
C ALA A 158 8.34 -1.12 13.37
N LEU A 159 7.10 -1.05 12.85
CA LEU A 159 6.17 -2.16 12.83
C LEU A 159 6.69 -3.35 12.00
N PHE A 160 7.32 -3.12 10.84
CA PHE A 160 7.97 -4.18 10.07
C PHE A 160 9.13 -4.81 10.86
N ALA A 161 9.96 -4.00 11.50
CA ALA A 161 11.09 -4.50 12.30
C ALA A 161 10.62 -5.31 13.51
N ASP A 162 9.60 -4.85 14.22
CA ASP A 162 8.98 -5.57 15.34
C ASP A 162 8.42 -6.93 14.87
N ALA A 163 7.72 -6.95 13.73
CA ALA A 163 7.16 -8.18 13.19
C ALA A 163 8.23 -9.23 12.85
N PHE A 164 9.40 -8.81 12.38
CA PHE A 164 10.51 -9.71 12.06
C PHE A 164 11.59 -9.77 13.17
N GLN A 165 11.30 -9.26 14.37
CA GLN A 165 12.14 -9.31 15.55
C GLN A 165 13.55 -8.76 15.32
N THR A 166 13.65 -7.60 14.66
CA THR A 166 14.90 -6.91 14.34
C THR A 166 14.85 -5.43 14.69
N THR A 167 15.96 -4.73 14.53
CA THR A 167 16.04 -3.28 14.72
C THR A 167 15.85 -2.56 13.38
N PRO A 168 14.99 -1.53 13.30
CA PRO A 168 14.78 -0.81 12.05
C PRO A 168 16.03 -0.03 11.61
N ARG A 169 16.37 -0.10 10.32
CA ARG A 169 17.43 0.70 9.70
C ARG A 169 16.79 1.90 9.01
N ASN A 170 16.66 2.99 9.77
CA ASN A 170 16.03 4.22 9.29
C ASN A 170 16.97 5.02 8.41
N LEU A 171 16.40 5.72 7.42
CA LEU A 171 17.09 6.77 6.64
C LEU A 171 16.53 8.14 7.08
N PRO A 172 17.10 8.76 8.16
CA PRO A 172 16.52 9.93 8.81
C PRO A 172 16.83 11.23 8.05
N LEU A 173 16.45 11.28 6.78
CA LEU A 173 16.70 12.38 5.86
C LEU A 173 15.42 12.84 5.18
N PRO A 174 15.35 14.09 4.69
CA PRO A 174 14.32 14.50 3.74
C PRO A 174 14.35 13.57 2.52
N VAL A 175 13.21 13.32 1.91
CA VAL A 175 13.18 12.45 0.73
C VAL A 175 13.70 13.13 -0.52
N ILE A 176 13.53 14.46 -0.59
CA ILE A 176 13.99 15.31 -1.72
C ILE A 176 14.73 16.49 -1.11
N PHE A 177 15.94 16.73 -1.59
CA PHE A 177 16.79 17.87 -1.21
C PHE A 177 16.53 19.07 -2.11
N ASP A 178 16.91 20.26 -1.65
CA ASP A 178 16.77 21.49 -2.46
C ASP A 178 17.70 21.48 -3.69
N ASN A 179 18.84 20.78 -3.58
CA ASN A 179 19.79 20.63 -4.69
C ASN A 179 20.55 19.30 -4.65
N ALA A 180 21.03 18.86 -5.80
CA ALA A 180 21.74 17.60 -5.97
C ALA A 180 23.08 17.55 -5.21
N VAL A 181 23.81 18.67 -5.12
CA VAL A 181 25.11 18.73 -4.45
C VAL A 181 24.98 18.44 -2.96
N THR A 182 23.95 18.99 -2.30
CA THR A 182 23.70 18.68 -0.87
C THR A 182 23.37 17.21 -0.69
N LYS A 183 22.54 16.62 -1.58
CA LYS A 183 22.20 15.19 -1.55
C LYS A 183 23.46 14.34 -1.70
N GLU A 184 24.31 14.61 -2.67
CA GLU A 184 25.58 13.89 -2.91
C GLU A 184 26.52 13.95 -1.71
N LEU A 185 26.68 15.13 -1.08
CA LEU A 185 27.51 15.29 0.11
C LEU A 185 26.99 14.46 1.28
N VAL A 186 25.69 14.45 1.50
CA VAL A 186 25.04 13.66 2.56
C VAL A 186 25.20 12.16 2.33
N GLU A 187 25.10 11.69 1.07
CA GLU A 187 25.31 10.27 0.72
C GLU A 187 26.76 9.78 0.94
N GLN A 188 27.74 10.69 1.00
CA GLN A 188 29.14 10.35 1.32
C GLN A 188 29.37 10.08 2.81
N ASP A 189 28.44 10.49 3.71
CA ASP A 189 28.53 10.11 5.11
C ASP A 189 28.45 8.59 5.25
N ARG A 190 29.39 8.00 6.00
CA ARG A 190 29.53 6.55 6.13
C ARG A 190 28.29 5.84 6.66
N HIS A 191 27.52 6.47 7.56
CA HIS A 191 26.32 5.87 8.14
C HIS A 191 25.16 5.92 7.16
N ILE A 192 24.98 7.06 6.49
CA ILE A 192 23.97 7.23 5.46
C ILE A 192 24.25 6.29 4.28
N HIS A 193 25.51 6.28 3.81
CA HIS A 193 25.94 5.39 2.75
C HIS A 193 25.66 3.91 3.10
N HIS A 194 25.96 3.48 4.32
CA HIS A 194 25.68 2.11 4.77
C HIS A 194 24.20 1.76 4.69
N ILE A 195 23.29 2.65 5.08
CA ILE A 195 21.84 2.40 5.00
C ILE A 195 21.38 2.33 3.55
N ILE A 196 21.87 3.20 2.68
CA ILE A 196 21.54 3.20 1.25
C ILE A 196 22.03 1.88 0.61
N GLU A 197 23.27 1.48 0.87
CA GLU A 197 23.82 0.23 0.35
C GLU A 197 23.06 -1.00 0.86
N MET A 198 22.63 -1.00 2.12
CA MET A 198 21.74 -2.06 2.62
C MET A 198 20.41 -2.11 1.87
N GLY A 199 19.83 -0.96 1.52
CA GLY A 199 18.65 -0.87 0.66
C GLY A 199 18.90 -1.44 -0.73
N LYS A 200 20.08 -1.19 -1.32
CA LYS A 200 20.50 -1.79 -2.59
C LYS A 200 20.67 -3.30 -2.48
N GLN A 201 21.24 -3.80 -1.39
CA GLN A 201 21.43 -5.24 -1.12
C GLN A 201 20.15 -5.97 -0.72
N ALA A 202 19.08 -5.25 -0.36
CA ALA A 202 17.81 -5.88 -0.02
C ALA A 202 17.35 -6.82 -1.14
N ASN A 203 17.11 -8.08 -0.79
CA ASN A 203 16.62 -9.08 -1.75
C ASN A 203 15.09 -9.06 -1.88
N ILE A 204 14.41 -8.46 -0.91
CA ILE A 204 12.98 -8.19 -0.94
C ILE A 204 12.77 -6.67 -0.81
N ALA A 205 11.99 -6.09 -1.73
CA ALA A 205 11.53 -4.71 -1.63
C ALA A 205 10.01 -4.68 -1.66
N ILE A 206 9.38 -3.95 -0.74
CA ILE A 206 7.93 -3.76 -0.74
C ILE A 206 7.59 -2.27 -0.78
N PHE A 207 6.73 -1.90 -1.71
CA PHE A 207 6.36 -0.51 -1.97
C PHE A 207 4.98 -0.37 -2.60
N THR A 208 4.51 0.85 -2.69
CA THR A 208 3.31 1.24 -3.44
C THR A 208 3.66 2.31 -4.46
N VAL A 209 2.75 2.59 -5.40
CA VAL A 209 2.85 3.77 -6.28
C VAL A 209 2.08 4.95 -5.69
N GLY A 210 2.65 6.14 -5.80
CA GLY A 210 1.96 7.41 -5.64
C GLY A 210 1.30 7.85 -6.93
N THR A 211 0.54 8.93 -6.88
CA THR A 211 -0.11 9.57 -8.04
C THR A 211 0.33 11.03 -8.13
N VAL A 212 0.13 11.65 -9.29
CA VAL A 212 0.44 13.08 -9.51
C VAL A 212 -0.79 13.99 -9.35
N ARG A 213 -1.76 13.57 -8.55
CA ARG A 213 -2.96 14.37 -8.23
C ARG A 213 -2.65 15.40 -7.15
N ASP A 214 -3.47 16.45 -7.06
CA ASP A 214 -3.27 17.53 -6.07
C ASP A 214 -3.22 17.03 -4.63
N GLU A 215 -4.00 16.00 -4.30
CA GLU A 215 -4.08 15.41 -2.97
C GLU A 215 -2.94 14.41 -2.69
N ALA A 216 -2.06 14.14 -3.66
CA ALA A 216 -0.97 13.19 -3.47
C ALA A 216 -0.02 13.65 -2.36
N LEU A 217 0.41 12.68 -1.54
CA LEU A 217 1.17 12.96 -0.33
C LEU A 217 2.42 13.81 -0.60
N LEU A 218 3.19 13.51 -1.64
CA LEU A 218 4.44 14.21 -1.95
C LEU A 218 4.24 15.70 -2.24
N PHE A 219 3.15 16.08 -2.93
CA PHE A 219 2.82 17.49 -3.19
C PHE A 219 2.39 18.26 -1.92
N ARG A 220 1.93 17.54 -0.90
CA ARG A 220 1.50 18.11 0.38
C ARG A 220 2.66 18.26 1.39
N LEU A 221 3.79 17.64 1.12
CA LEU A 221 4.97 17.66 2.01
C LEU A 221 5.85 18.89 1.83
N GLY A 222 5.59 19.73 0.81
CA GLY A 222 6.28 21.01 0.60
C GLY A 222 7.67 20.89 -0.05
N TYR A 223 7.96 19.79 -0.73
CA TYR A 223 9.24 19.60 -1.43
C TYR A 223 9.34 20.33 -2.77
N PHE A 224 8.21 20.71 -3.35
CA PHE A 224 8.14 21.27 -4.70
C PHE A 224 7.59 22.68 -4.71
N ASP A 225 8.14 23.52 -5.56
CA ASP A 225 7.53 24.79 -5.93
C ASP A 225 6.35 24.58 -6.92
N LYS A 226 5.76 25.70 -7.38
CA LYS A 226 4.60 25.65 -8.28
C LYS A 226 4.96 25.17 -9.68
N ASP A 227 6.15 25.52 -10.17
CA ASP A 227 6.60 25.19 -11.52
C ASP A 227 7.00 23.72 -11.57
N GLU A 228 7.74 23.22 -10.59
CA GLU A 228 8.06 21.79 -10.41
C GLU A 228 6.80 20.94 -10.29
N THR A 229 5.84 21.38 -9.47
CA THR A 229 4.55 20.69 -9.32
C THR A 229 3.80 20.60 -10.65
N SER A 230 3.75 21.69 -11.43
CA SER A 230 3.10 21.73 -12.73
C SER A 230 3.81 20.84 -13.75
N LEU A 231 5.15 20.84 -13.75
CA LEU A 231 5.97 19.99 -14.59
C LEU A 231 5.71 18.51 -14.31
N LEU A 232 5.79 18.09 -13.04
CA LEU A 232 5.56 16.71 -12.62
C LEU A 232 4.15 16.22 -12.99
N LYS A 233 3.11 17.03 -12.75
CA LYS A 233 1.74 16.70 -13.14
C LYS A 233 1.55 16.51 -14.64
N LYS A 234 2.31 17.23 -15.46
CA LYS A 234 2.23 17.14 -16.92
C LYS A 234 2.99 15.94 -17.48
N GLN A 235 4.14 15.60 -16.91
CA GLN A 235 5.07 14.62 -17.48
C GLN A 235 5.00 13.25 -16.81
N SER A 236 4.51 13.16 -15.56
CA SER A 236 4.51 11.93 -14.79
C SER A 236 3.13 11.31 -14.70
N VAL A 237 3.09 10.00 -14.51
CA VAL A 237 1.86 9.26 -14.16
C VAL A 237 1.82 8.83 -12.70
N GLY A 238 2.97 8.79 -12.03
CA GLY A 238 3.11 8.40 -10.64
C GLY A 238 4.55 8.46 -10.15
N ASP A 239 4.75 7.99 -8.92
CA ASP A 239 6.07 7.81 -8.31
C ASP A 239 6.19 6.45 -7.62
N ILE A 240 7.41 5.96 -7.53
CA ILE A 240 7.84 4.87 -6.63
C ILE A 240 9.00 5.40 -5.81
N CYS A 241 8.94 5.24 -4.49
CA CYS A 241 9.98 5.75 -3.59
C CYS A 241 10.32 7.23 -3.83
N SER A 242 9.31 8.03 -4.23
CA SER A 242 9.40 9.47 -4.54
C SER A 242 10.15 9.80 -5.84
N ARG A 243 10.49 8.80 -6.65
CA ARG A 243 11.02 8.98 -8.01
C ARG A 243 9.87 8.94 -9.00
N PHE A 244 9.69 10.02 -9.72
CA PHE A 244 8.60 10.22 -10.67
C PHE A 244 8.92 9.59 -12.02
N PHE A 245 7.91 8.95 -12.61
CA PHE A 245 8.04 8.27 -13.90
C PHE A 245 6.84 8.56 -14.82
N ASP A 246 7.09 8.46 -16.10
CA ASP A 246 6.09 8.60 -17.17
C ASP A 246 5.31 7.30 -17.41
N GLY A 247 4.41 7.30 -18.40
CA GLY A 247 3.58 6.14 -18.73
C GLY A 247 4.33 4.94 -19.33
N ASP A 248 5.60 5.10 -19.70
CA ASP A 248 6.46 4.00 -20.14
C ASP A 248 7.38 3.49 -19.02
N GLY A 249 7.35 4.17 -17.87
CA GLY A 249 8.18 3.88 -16.73
C GLY A 249 9.51 4.63 -16.71
N ASN A 250 9.80 5.52 -17.66
CA ASN A 250 11.03 6.30 -17.63
C ASN A 250 10.96 7.41 -16.59
N ILE A 251 12.11 7.79 -16.00
CA ILE A 251 12.20 8.95 -15.12
C ILE A 251 11.68 10.18 -15.87
N SER A 252 10.73 10.88 -15.29
CA SER A 252 10.04 12.01 -15.92
C SER A 252 10.71 13.35 -15.66
N SER A 253 11.56 13.46 -14.63
CA SER A 253 12.37 14.66 -14.34
C SER A 253 13.70 14.23 -13.74
N GLU A 254 14.75 14.32 -14.53
CA GLU A 254 16.11 13.99 -14.09
C GLU A 254 16.60 14.93 -12.99
N GLU A 255 16.27 16.20 -13.07
CA GLU A 255 16.63 17.20 -12.07
C GLU A 255 16.07 16.84 -10.67
N ILE A 256 14.79 16.49 -10.59
CA ILE A 256 14.17 16.08 -9.33
C ILE A 256 14.69 14.71 -8.88
N ASN A 257 14.93 13.80 -9.83
CA ASN A 257 15.50 12.48 -9.55
C ASN A 257 16.88 12.59 -8.90
N GLN A 258 17.76 13.46 -9.40
CA GLN A 258 19.09 13.69 -8.85
C GLN A 258 19.08 14.27 -7.42
N ARG A 259 18.00 14.94 -7.01
CA ARG A 259 17.80 15.46 -5.65
C ARG A 259 17.09 14.48 -4.70
N THR A 260 16.57 13.37 -5.22
CA THR A 260 15.84 12.37 -4.46
C THR A 260 16.79 11.37 -3.82
N ILE A 261 16.66 11.13 -2.50
CA ILE A 261 17.51 10.19 -1.77
C ILE A 261 16.81 8.85 -1.53
N GLY A 262 17.57 7.78 -1.62
CA GLY A 262 17.13 6.42 -1.41
C GLY A 262 17.34 5.54 -2.63
N ILE A 263 16.63 4.43 -2.71
CA ILE A 263 16.79 3.44 -3.77
C ILE A 263 16.50 4.03 -5.16
N GLU A 264 17.31 3.69 -6.15
CA GLU A 264 17.04 3.99 -7.54
C GLU A 264 16.01 3.00 -8.12
N LEU A 265 15.22 3.43 -9.12
CA LEU A 265 14.21 2.55 -9.72
C LEU A 265 14.84 1.33 -10.41
N GLU A 266 16.00 1.51 -11.03
CA GLU A 266 16.74 0.41 -11.66
C GLU A 266 17.15 -0.68 -10.66
N GLU A 267 17.43 -0.31 -9.41
CA GLU A 267 17.80 -1.24 -8.36
C GLU A 267 16.63 -2.11 -7.89
N LEU A 268 15.38 -1.64 -8.08
CA LEU A 268 14.18 -2.45 -7.81
C LEU A 268 14.05 -3.63 -8.78
N LYS A 269 14.50 -3.48 -10.03
CA LYS A 269 14.50 -4.53 -11.04
C LYS A 269 15.41 -5.72 -10.67
N LEU A 270 16.41 -5.46 -9.85
CA LEU A 270 17.42 -6.46 -9.44
C LEU A 270 16.98 -7.27 -8.22
N LYS A 271 15.87 -6.93 -7.58
CA LYS A 271 15.38 -7.61 -6.37
C LYS A 271 14.85 -9.00 -6.71
N LYS A 272 15.15 -9.98 -5.84
CA LYS A 272 14.54 -11.29 -5.93
C LYS A 272 13.01 -11.20 -5.90
N ARG A 273 12.50 -10.33 -5.03
CA ARG A 273 11.09 -9.96 -4.94
C ARG A 273 10.94 -8.44 -4.82
N SER A 274 10.47 -7.83 -5.89
CA SER A 274 10.11 -6.42 -5.96
C SER A 274 8.60 -6.33 -5.95
N ILE A 275 8.01 -6.04 -4.77
CA ILE A 275 6.59 -6.24 -4.48
C ILE A 275 5.87 -4.89 -4.56
N LEU A 276 5.05 -4.73 -5.59
CA LEU A 276 4.15 -3.60 -5.71
C LEU A 276 2.79 -3.94 -5.10
N VAL A 277 2.38 -3.21 -4.08
CA VAL A 277 1.04 -3.28 -3.49
C VAL A 277 0.26 -2.02 -3.84
N ALA A 278 -0.71 -2.14 -4.71
CA ALA A 278 -1.49 -0.99 -5.15
C ALA A 278 -2.90 -1.39 -5.61
N GLY A 279 -3.86 -0.48 -5.46
CA GLY A 279 -5.23 -0.66 -5.93
C GLY A 279 -6.01 0.65 -5.99
N GLY A 280 -7.19 0.59 -6.60
CA GLY A 280 -8.09 1.71 -6.84
C GLY A 280 -7.84 2.40 -8.19
N ASN A 281 -8.92 2.74 -8.89
CA ASN A 281 -8.93 3.28 -10.26
C ASN A 281 -8.03 4.49 -10.46
N ARG A 282 -7.91 5.35 -9.44
CA ARG A 282 -7.04 6.53 -9.48
C ARG A 282 -5.57 6.22 -9.64
N LYS A 283 -5.13 4.96 -9.39
CA LYS A 283 -3.73 4.51 -9.49
C LYS A 283 -3.42 3.74 -10.78
N ILE A 284 -4.38 3.46 -11.64
CA ILE A 284 -4.20 2.61 -12.83
C ILE A 284 -3.02 3.09 -13.69
N LYS A 285 -2.95 4.40 -14.01
CA LYS A 285 -1.85 4.96 -14.82
C LYS A 285 -0.48 4.75 -14.16
N ALA A 286 -0.41 4.95 -12.84
CA ALA A 286 0.82 4.77 -12.08
C ALA A 286 1.21 3.29 -11.99
N ILE A 287 0.24 2.38 -11.80
CA ILE A 287 0.48 0.94 -11.78
C ILE A 287 0.96 0.47 -13.16
N ASP A 288 0.29 0.86 -14.25
CA ASP A 288 0.71 0.50 -15.62
C ASP A 288 2.13 0.98 -15.93
N GLY A 289 2.45 2.26 -15.66
CA GLY A 289 3.80 2.81 -15.84
C GLY A 289 4.87 2.09 -15.02
N ALA A 290 4.58 1.80 -13.75
CA ALA A 290 5.49 1.06 -12.87
C ALA A 290 5.79 -0.36 -13.40
N LEU A 291 4.77 -1.06 -13.90
CA LEU A 291 4.90 -2.41 -14.44
C LEU A 291 5.60 -2.41 -15.81
N ARG A 292 5.32 -1.44 -16.69
CA ARG A 292 6.04 -1.25 -17.95
C ARG A 292 7.51 -0.95 -17.74
N GLY A 293 7.83 -0.14 -16.73
CA GLY A 293 9.20 0.13 -16.32
C GLY A 293 9.93 -1.09 -15.75
N GLY A 294 9.22 -2.18 -15.45
CA GLY A 294 9.80 -3.41 -14.88
C GLY A 294 10.22 -3.27 -13.43
N TYR A 295 9.68 -2.30 -12.68
CA TYR A 295 10.09 -1.99 -11.31
C TYR A 295 9.53 -2.96 -10.27
N ALA A 296 8.54 -3.76 -10.63
CA ALA A 296 7.99 -4.81 -9.80
C ALA A 296 7.99 -6.15 -10.57
N ASN A 297 8.30 -7.24 -9.86
CA ASN A 297 8.12 -8.60 -10.36
C ASN A 297 7.03 -9.36 -9.59
N VAL A 298 6.52 -8.78 -8.50
CA VAL A 298 5.34 -9.28 -7.77
C VAL A 298 4.32 -8.15 -7.65
N LEU A 299 3.08 -8.43 -8.06
CA LEU A 299 1.95 -7.50 -7.97
C LEU A 299 0.90 -8.02 -7.00
N ILE A 300 0.47 -7.18 -6.05
CA ILE A 300 -0.70 -7.43 -5.20
C ILE A 300 -1.70 -6.30 -5.47
N ILE A 301 -2.87 -6.66 -6.02
CA ILE A 301 -3.85 -5.71 -6.56
C ILE A 301 -5.27 -6.19 -6.27
N ASP A 302 -6.23 -5.27 -6.12
CA ASP A 302 -7.65 -5.64 -6.00
C ASP A 302 -8.27 -6.03 -7.36
N GLN A 303 -9.35 -6.82 -7.31
CA GLN A 303 -10.00 -7.36 -8.51
C GLN A 303 -10.58 -6.28 -9.45
N HIS A 304 -11.05 -5.15 -8.91
CA HIS A 304 -11.67 -4.09 -9.72
C HIS A 304 -10.58 -3.38 -10.54
N THR A 305 -9.50 -2.98 -9.86
CA THR A 305 -8.33 -2.36 -10.50
C THR A 305 -7.65 -3.34 -11.46
N ALA A 306 -7.53 -4.61 -11.09
CA ALA A 306 -6.94 -5.66 -11.93
C ALA A 306 -7.67 -5.82 -13.27
N LYS A 307 -9.00 -5.90 -13.23
CA LYS A 307 -9.83 -5.99 -14.44
C LYS A 307 -9.65 -4.77 -15.35
N GLU A 308 -9.68 -3.57 -14.79
CA GLU A 308 -9.47 -2.34 -15.56
C GLU A 308 -8.03 -2.26 -16.12
N LEU A 309 -7.03 -2.65 -15.34
CA LEU A 309 -5.63 -2.67 -15.76
C LEU A 309 -5.38 -3.62 -16.95
N LEU A 310 -6.08 -4.76 -17.02
CA LEU A 310 -5.99 -5.68 -18.15
C LEU A 310 -6.36 -5.02 -19.48
N TYR A 311 -7.43 -4.22 -19.48
CA TYR A 311 -7.94 -3.55 -20.67
C TYR A 311 -7.39 -2.13 -20.86
N TYR A 312 -6.60 -1.65 -19.89
CA TYR A 312 -6.02 -0.32 -19.98
C TYR A 312 -5.10 -0.22 -21.19
N LYS A 313 -5.39 0.74 -22.05
CA LYS A 313 -4.52 1.16 -23.16
C LYS A 313 -4.02 2.55 -22.84
N LYS A 314 -2.71 2.73 -22.95
CA LYS A 314 -2.09 4.05 -22.87
C LYS A 314 -2.66 4.88 -24.03
N GLY A 315 -3.35 5.96 -23.69
CA GLY A 315 -3.85 6.94 -24.66
C GLY A 315 -2.72 7.83 -25.18
#